data_a2ea0dca9970f1b883b243ed83470490
#
_entry.id   a2ea0dca9970f1b883b243ed83470490
#
_cell.length_a   1.000
_cell.length_b   1.000
_cell.length_c   1.000
_cell.angle_alpha   90.00
_cell.angle_beta   90.00
_cell.angle_gamma   90.00
#
_symmetry.space_group_name_H-M   'P 1'
#
loop_
_entity.id
_entity.type
_entity.pdbx_description
1 polymer ?
#
loop_
_entity_poly.entity_id
_entity_poly.type
_entity_poly.pdbx_seq_one_letter_code
_entity_poly.pdbx_strand_id
1 'polypeptide(L)' 'MIKDLEMRKRMAIIIDNLNALRILMPESDKLQHELSLIYYQIGEFCVRMSDYHKEKII' A
#
# COMPACT_ATOMS: atom_id res chain seq x y z
N MET A 1 -8.64 -6.22 15.32
CA MET A 1 -8.08 -5.11 16.06
C MET A 1 -6.58 -5.18 16.11
N ILE A 2 -6.00 -6.13 16.87
CA ILE A 2 -4.54 -6.28 16.87
C ILE A 2 -4.04 -6.64 15.47
N LYS A 3 -4.79 -7.49 14.77
CA LYS A 3 -4.44 -7.89 13.40
C LYS A 3 -4.48 -6.72 12.42
N ASP A 4 -5.42 -5.80 12.59
CA ASP A 4 -5.53 -4.64 11.72
C ASP A 4 -4.33 -3.69 11.90
N LEU A 5 -3.89 -3.51 13.15
CA LEU A 5 -2.74 -2.67 13.44
C LEU A 5 -1.47 -3.28 12.86
N GLU A 6 -1.29 -4.59 13.01
CA GLU A 6 -0.15 -5.29 12.42
C GLU A 6 -0.15 -5.19 10.90
N MET A 7 -1.32 -5.34 10.29
CA MET A 7 -1.45 -5.24 8.85
C MET A 7 -1.08 -3.84 8.36
N ARG A 8 -1.54 -2.79 9.05
CA ARG A 8 -1.18 -1.42 8.72
C ARG A 8 0.32 -1.18 8.83
N LYS A 9 0.94 -1.71 9.87
CA LYS A 9 2.39 -1.61 10.05
C LYS A 9 3.15 -2.29 8.92
N ARG A 10 2.70 -3.48 8.53
CA ARG A 10 3.32 -4.22 7.41
C ARG A 10 3.16 -3.47 6.10
N MET A 11 1.99 -2.90 5.86
CA MET A 11 1.75 -2.11 4.65
C MET A 11 2.63 -0.87 4.62
N ALA A 12 2.82 -0.21 5.76
CA ALA A 12 3.71 0.94 5.84
C ALA A 12 5.15 0.56 5.47
N ILE A 13 5.62 -0.58 5.97
CA ILE A 13 6.95 -1.09 5.63
C ILE A 13 7.05 -1.39 4.13
N ILE A 14 6.04 -2.01 3.55
CA ILE A 14 6.02 -2.30 2.11
C ILE A 14 6.08 -1.00 1.30
N ILE A 15 5.29 -0.01 1.67
CA ILE A 15 5.27 1.27 0.99
C ILE A 15 6.63 1.97 1.08
N ASP A 16 7.26 1.94 2.26
CA ASP A 16 8.59 2.52 2.45
C ASP A 16 9.62 1.83 1.56
N ASN A 17 9.56 0.50 1.46
CA ASN A 17 10.48 -0.26 0.61
C ASN A 17 10.26 0.06 -0.88
N LEU A 18 8.99 0.20 -1.30
CA LEU A 18 8.68 0.58 -2.68
C LEU A 18 9.16 1.99 -3.01
N ASN A 19 9.01 2.91 -2.07
CA ASN A 19 9.52 4.27 -2.23
C ASN A 19 11.04 4.29 -2.36
N ALA A 20 11.73 3.46 -1.58
CA ALA A 20 13.19 3.34 -1.67
C ALA A 20 13.62 2.85 -3.05
N LEU A 21 12.92 1.84 -3.58
CA LEU A 21 13.20 1.33 -4.93
C LEU A 21 12.97 2.40 -5.99
N ARG A 22 11.91 3.17 -5.85
CA ARG A 22 11.60 4.25 -6.79
C ARG A 22 12.71 5.30 -6.83
N ILE A 23 13.25 5.63 -5.66
CA ILE A 23 14.33 6.63 -5.54
C ILE A 23 15.64 6.08 -6.09
N LEU A 24 15.90 4.78 -5.86
CA LEU A 24 17.13 4.14 -6.33
C LEU A 24 17.22 4.05 -7.86
N MET A 25 16.09 3.87 -8.52
CA MET A 25 16.05 3.67 -9.97
C MET A 25 15.05 4.63 -10.64
N PRO A 26 15.27 5.95 -10.52
CA PRO A 26 14.31 6.91 -11.07
C PRO A 26 14.26 6.92 -12.60
N GLU A 27 15.29 6.41 -13.27
CA GLU A 27 15.37 6.41 -14.73
C GLU A 27 14.67 5.22 -15.38
N SER A 28 14.25 4.23 -14.59
CA SER A 28 13.60 3.05 -15.13
C SER A 28 12.09 3.28 -15.28
N ASP A 29 11.66 3.57 -16.50
CA ASP A 29 10.24 3.76 -16.78
C ASP A 29 9.44 2.50 -16.49
N LYS A 30 10.00 1.34 -16.78
CA LYS A 30 9.35 0.06 -16.50
C LYS A 30 9.12 -0.11 -15.00
N LEU A 31 10.13 0.16 -14.19
CA LEU A 31 10.01 0.05 -12.74
C LEU A 31 8.99 1.05 -12.21
N GLN A 32 9.00 2.29 -12.69
CA GLN A 32 8.05 3.30 -12.27
C GLN A 32 6.62 2.87 -12.60
N HIS A 33 6.41 2.30 -13.78
CA HIS A 33 5.09 1.81 -14.18
C HIS A 33 4.61 0.67 -13.27
N GLU A 34 5.48 -0.31 -13.00
CA GLU A 34 5.15 -1.43 -12.12
C GLU A 34 4.84 -0.97 -10.69
N LEU A 35 5.63 -0.03 -10.18
CA LEU A 35 5.39 0.53 -8.86
C LEU A 35 4.04 1.25 -8.79
N SER A 36 3.68 1.97 -9.84
CA SER A 36 2.40 2.65 -9.90
C SER A 36 1.23 1.68 -9.79
N LEU A 37 1.33 0.54 -10.46
CA LEU A 37 0.31 -0.51 -10.39
C LEU A 37 0.20 -1.09 -8.98
N ILE A 38 1.35 -1.31 -8.33
CA ILE A 38 1.38 -1.83 -6.96
C ILE A 38 0.76 -0.83 -6.00
N TYR A 39 1.10 0.45 -6.11
CA TYR A 39 0.51 1.50 -5.27
C TYR A 39 -0.99 1.59 -5.46
N TYR A 40 -1.47 1.45 -6.68
CA TYR A 40 -2.89 1.45 -6.96
C TYR A 40 -3.59 0.30 -6.22
N GLN A 41 -3.03 -0.90 -6.28
CA GLN A 41 -3.60 -2.06 -5.60
C GLN A 41 -3.61 -1.89 -4.09
N ILE A 42 -2.55 -1.34 -3.53
CA ILE A 42 -2.47 -1.06 -2.09
C ILE A 42 -3.54 -0.05 -1.69
N GLY A 43 -3.69 1.02 -2.45
CA GLY A 43 -4.71 2.04 -2.19
C GLY A 43 -6.11 1.47 -2.23
N GLU A 44 -6.39 0.63 -3.22
CA GLU A 44 -7.68 -0.03 -3.36
C GLU A 44 -7.98 -0.93 -2.16
N PHE A 45 -6.97 -1.69 -1.74
CA PHE A 45 -7.10 -2.54 -0.56
C PHE A 45 -7.41 -1.73 0.69
N CYS A 46 -6.73 -0.59 0.89
CA CYS A 46 -6.97 0.28 2.04
C CYS A 46 -8.38 0.83 2.05
N VAL A 47 -8.89 1.22 0.88
CA VAL A 47 -10.27 1.72 0.76
C VAL A 47 -11.27 0.64 1.14
N ARG A 48 -11.08 -0.57 0.64
CA ARG A 48 -11.96 -1.70 0.96
C ARG A 48 -11.97 -2.01 2.45
N MET A 49 -10.80 -1.98 3.08
CA MET A 49 -10.72 -2.20 4.53
C MET A 49 -11.45 -1.12 5.31
N SER A 50 -11.30 0.13 4.88
CA SER A 50 -11.98 1.25 5.52
C SER A 50 -13.50 1.08 5.44
N ASP A 51 -14.02 0.72 4.27
CA ASP A 51 -15.44 0.49 4.09
C ASP A 51 -15.95 -0.67 4.94
N TYR A 52 -15.18 -1.74 5.01
CA TYR A 52 -15.52 -2.89 5.84
C TYR A 52 -15.65 -2.51 7.31
N HIS A 53 -14.72 -1.70 7.82
CA HIS A 53 -14.78 -1.24 9.19
C HIS A 53 -15.97 -0.32 9.45
N LYS A 54 -16.30 0.54 8.50
CA LYS A 54 -17.47 1.41 8.62
C LYS A 54 -18.76 0.59 8.74
N GLU A 55 -18.89 -0.45 7.95
CA GLU A 55 -20.07 -1.32 8.00
C GLU A 55 -20.18 -2.02 9.34
N LYS A 56 -19.06 -2.40 9.95
CA LYS A 56 -19.07 -3.10 11.23
C LYS A 56 -19.42 -2.20 12.41
N ILE A 57 -19.15 -0.92 12.31
CA ILE A 57 -19.43 0.02 13.39
C ILE A 57 -20.91 0.35 13.49
N ILE A 58 -21.64 0.18 12.41
CA ILE A 58 -23.08 0.38 12.39
C ILE A 58 -23.78 -0.88 12.86
#